data_79ac7077cb13e193964666795cddeab7
#
_entry.id   79ac7077cb13e193964666795cddeab7
#
_cell.length_a   1.000
_cell.length_b   1.000
_cell.length_c   1.000
_cell.angle_alpha   90.00
_cell.angle_beta   90.00
_cell.angle_gamma   90.00
#
_symmetry.space_group_name_H-M   'P 1'
#
loop_
_entity.id
_entity.type
_entity.pdbx_description
1 polymer ?
#
loop_
_entity_poly.entity_id
_entity_poly.type
_entity_poly.pdbx_seq_one_letter_code
_entity_poly.pdbx_strand_id
1 'polypeptide(L)'
;MGLWQNLKGWGRSLMQKTAVATGIAREYKDIFELGGVPAFARFYREGVFVWKQLYKGFYKNWHEVPAPTVADPSARRQIYRLNAPKAVCAELAGLVWGEQAEVHVSRNGAQGEDDPLDLFVNEVLKDNAFSDKLQQMIEQGLALGGMAVKVWGEPSQGGSLYDIRLGYVAADQFVPLSWDNANIYEGVFVSRTAKGKYWYTRLEWHRRTPNGYAVDNELYRSDMETGITPGQLQDILGVRVQLSELYPDLEEHTEIPLTDGLFAYFRTPVANNLDDNSPLGVSIYANAMETLHALDICYDSFVSEFRLGKKRIIVPARCVRQVADPITGQLRRYFDPRDEVYEAFASDDREDLKITDTSVALRVEEHIGAMNAFLSILCLQLGFSANTFSFDEHGGLKTATEVVSENSKTFKTIRTVKNQLAPVLEKMVRTIIDVAALYGVTWQGQSVAALAAGGYEVKVTFDDSVTQDRQTNLNEGVMLVGAGLLSKLTFLTDRKYGIGLTEAEAQEELKRIASEASMSRSMGEEVAVDMFGGVE
;
A
#
# COMPACT_ATOMS: atom_id res chain seq x y z
N MET A 1 25.12 12.19 -33.67
CA MET A 1 23.89 12.88 -33.15
C MET A 1 24.06 13.45 -31.73
N GLY A 2 24.94 12.91 -30.87
CA GLY A 2 25.08 13.35 -29.46
C GLY A 2 25.63 14.76 -29.22
N LEU A 3 26.60 15.23 -30.01
CA LEU A 3 27.25 16.54 -29.79
C LEU A 3 26.30 17.73 -30.04
N TRP A 4 25.45 17.66 -31.06
CA TRP A 4 24.47 18.70 -31.37
C TRP A 4 23.30 18.78 -30.36
N GLN A 5 22.88 17.66 -29.78
CA GLN A 5 21.91 17.65 -28.70
C GLN A 5 22.47 18.21 -27.39
N ASN A 6 23.72 17.90 -27.08
CA ASN A 6 24.42 18.45 -25.92
C ASN A 6 24.64 19.97 -26.03
N LEU A 7 25.01 20.49 -27.22
CA LEU A 7 25.15 21.93 -27.48
C LEU A 7 23.83 22.69 -27.38
N LYS A 8 22.73 22.12 -27.91
CA LYS A 8 21.39 22.69 -27.76
C LYS A 8 20.92 22.69 -26.30
N GLY A 9 21.22 21.62 -25.53
CA GLY A 9 20.91 21.56 -24.10
C GLY A 9 21.69 22.59 -23.29
N TRP A 10 22.98 22.75 -23.57
CA TRP A 10 23.82 23.74 -22.89
C TRP A 10 23.41 25.18 -23.22
N GLY A 11 23.08 25.47 -24.50
CA GLY A 11 22.56 26.78 -24.90
C GLY A 11 21.21 27.12 -24.23
N ARG A 12 20.29 26.16 -24.09
CA ARG A 12 19.01 26.35 -23.38
C ARG A 12 19.21 26.59 -21.88
N SER A 13 20.12 25.84 -21.23
CA SER A 13 20.45 26.05 -19.81
C SER A 13 21.04 27.45 -19.59
N LEU A 14 21.95 27.88 -20.45
CA LEU A 14 22.56 29.20 -20.36
C LEU A 14 21.52 30.31 -20.57
N MET A 15 20.62 30.18 -21.56
CA MET A 15 19.54 31.13 -21.79
C MET A 15 18.58 31.18 -20.61
N GLN A 16 18.25 30.04 -20.01
CA GLN A 16 17.38 29.98 -18.85
C GLN A 16 18.02 30.67 -17.63
N LYS A 17 19.30 30.36 -17.32
CA LYS A 17 20.03 31.02 -16.22
C LYS A 17 20.13 32.53 -16.43
N THR A 18 20.34 32.96 -17.68
CA THR A 18 20.34 34.38 -18.03
C THR A 18 18.95 35.02 -17.87
N ALA A 19 17.90 34.34 -18.33
CA ALA A 19 16.52 34.82 -18.20
C ALA A 19 16.08 34.95 -16.71
N VAL A 20 16.47 34.00 -15.86
CA VAL A 20 16.24 34.09 -14.41
C VAL A 20 17.05 35.23 -13.80
N ALA A 21 18.34 35.35 -14.14
CA ALA A 21 19.22 36.41 -13.65
C ALA A 21 18.75 37.82 -14.07
N THR A 22 18.11 37.93 -15.25
CA THR A 22 17.56 39.20 -15.76
C THR A 22 16.11 39.46 -15.31
N GLY A 23 15.51 38.56 -14.52
CA GLY A 23 14.12 38.70 -14.03
C GLY A 23 13.06 38.44 -15.11
N ILE A 24 13.42 37.94 -16.29
CA ILE A 24 12.49 37.62 -17.38
C ILE A 24 11.75 36.30 -17.10
N ALA A 25 12.39 35.35 -16.39
CA ALA A 25 11.78 34.09 -15.98
C ALA A 25 11.90 33.90 -14.47
N ARG A 26 10.82 33.48 -13.82
CA ARG A 26 10.81 33.17 -12.38
C ARG A 26 11.17 31.70 -12.17
N GLU A 27 12.12 31.44 -11.29
CA GLU A 27 12.46 30.11 -10.80
C GLU A 27 11.70 29.86 -9.49
N TYR A 28 11.01 28.73 -9.40
CA TYR A 28 10.29 28.31 -8.22
C TYR A 28 11.05 27.23 -7.48
N LYS A 29 11.19 27.36 -6.15
CA LYS A 29 11.87 26.37 -5.31
C LYS A 29 11.03 25.12 -5.10
N ASP A 30 9.73 25.33 -4.87
CA ASP A 30 8.79 24.22 -4.72
C ASP A 30 7.39 24.60 -5.22
N ILE A 31 6.46 23.66 -5.21
CA ILE A 31 5.07 23.87 -5.63
C ILE A 31 4.33 24.85 -4.73
N PHE A 32 4.71 24.97 -3.46
CA PHE A 32 4.03 25.83 -2.48
C PHE A 32 4.35 27.33 -2.67
N GLU A 33 5.27 27.68 -3.54
CA GLU A 33 5.50 29.07 -3.99
C GLU A 33 4.53 29.50 -5.09
N LEU A 34 3.73 28.56 -5.66
CA LEU A 34 2.75 28.88 -6.70
C LEU A 34 1.50 29.50 -6.09
N GLY A 35 0.95 30.50 -6.80
CA GLY A 35 -0.31 31.15 -6.40
C GLY A 35 -1.47 30.15 -6.39
N GLY A 36 -2.29 30.17 -5.33
CA GLY A 36 -3.46 29.30 -5.17
C GLY A 36 -3.16 27.93 -4.58
N VAL A 37 -1.90 27.61 -4.28
CA VAL A 37 -1.53 26.37 -3.56
C VAL A 37 -1.53 26.66 -2.05
N PRO A 38 -2.27 25.88 -1.23
CA PRO A 38 -2.26 26.02 0.23
C PRO A 38 -0.87 25.75 0.84
N ALA A 39 -0.59 26.37 1.99
CA ALA A 39 0.71 26.34 2.65
C ALA A 39 0.97 25.03 3.43
N PHE A 40 0.84 23.87 2.79
CA PHE A 40 1.08 22.56 3.41
C PHE A 40 2.53 22.08 3.39
N ALA A 41 3.48 22.93 3.02
CA ALA A 41 4.90 22.55 2.90
C ALA A 41 5.46 21.85 4.15
N ARG A 42 5.05 22.27 5.35
CA ARG A 42 5.46 21.67 6.60
C ARG A 42 4.93 20.24 6.75
N PHE A 43 3.63 20.03 6.46
CA PHE A 43 3.00 18.71 6.51
C PHE A 43 3.70 17.70 5.60
N TYR A 44 4.05 18.11 4.37
CA TYR A 44 4.78 17.23 3.46
C TYR A 44 6.21 16.94 3.91
N ARG A 45 6.94 17.93 4.45
CA ARG A 45 8.33 17.77 4.90
C ARG A 45 8.46 16.94 6.17
N GLU A 46 7.65 17.22 7.17
CA GLU A 46 7.74 16.61 8.50
C GLU A 46 6.91 15.34 8.60
N GLY A 47 5.90 15.17 7.76
CA GLY A 47 5.00 14.02 7.69
C GLY A 47 5.29 13.12 6.49
N VAL A 48 4.63 13.40 5.37
CA VAL A 48 4.58 12.50 4.20
C VAL A 48 5.96 12.05 3.73
N PHE A 49 6.94 12.96 3.68
CA PHE A 49 8.31 12.62 3.28
C PHE A 49 8.97 11.63 4.25
N VAL A 50 8.88 11.88 5.54
CA VAL A 50 9.49 11.02 6.57
C VAL A 50 8.83 9.64 6.54
N TRP A 51 7.50 9.58 6.46
CA TRP A 51 6.77 8.31 6.33
C TRP A 51 7.20 7.53 5.09
N LYS A 52 7.35 8.21 3.95
CA LYS A 52 7.81 7.56 2.71
C LYS A 52 9.21 6.96 2.85
N GLN A 53 10.14 7.65 3.52
CA GLN A 53 11.48 7.13 3.76
C GLN A 53 11.45 5.88 4.66
N LEU A 54 10.66 5.90 5.71
CA LEU A 54 10.48 4.75 6.61
C LEU A 54 9.81 3.57 5.90
N TYR A 55 8.77 3.82 5.10
CA TYR A 55 8.16 2.79 4.27
C TYR A 55 9.14 2.15 3.28
N LYS A 56 10.04 2.95 2.68
CA LYS A 56 11.15 2.46 1.83
C LYS A 56 12.24 1.74 2.63
N GLY A 57 12.17 1.74 3.95
CA GLY A 57 13.10 1.06 4.85
C GLY A 57 14.38 1.84 5.14
N PHE A 58 14.51 3.11 4.77
CA PHE A 58 15.67 3.92 5.13
C PHE A 58 15.33 5.39 5.33
N TYR A 59 15.52 5.87 6.55
CA TYR A 59 15.49 7.28 6.89
C TYR A 59 16.83 7.68 7.50
N LYS A 60 17.58 8.54 6.81
CA LYS A 60 18.97 8.87 7.13
C LYS A 60 19.16 9.31 8.58
N ASN A 61 18.26 10.15 9.09
CA ASN A 61 18.38 10.69 10.45
C ASN A 61 18.26 9.64 11.56
N TRP A 62 17.62 8.51 11.28
CA TRP A 62 17.49 7.39 12.23
C TRP A 62 18.54 6.31 12.01
N HIS A 63 18.77 5.98 10.75
CA HIS A 63 19.49 4.76 10.41
C HIS A 63 20.97 4.98 10.12
N GLU A 64 21.43 6.23 10.07
CA GLU A 64 22.86 6.58 9.91
C GLU A 64 23.38 7.19 11.21
N VAL A 65 24.00 6.36 12.04
CA VAL A 65 24.50 6.75 13.36
C VAL A 65 26.01 6.99 13.37
N PRO A 66 26.52 7.85 14.26
CA PRO A 66 27.95 8.02 14.45
C PRO A 66 28.63 6.69 14.83
N ALA A 67 29.75 6.39 14.21
CA ALA A 67 30.60 5.24 14.49
C ALA A 67 32.07 5.64 14.40
N PRO A 68 32.55 6.57 15.26
CA PRO A 68 33.88 7.12 15.16
C PRO A 68 34.93 6.03 15.34
N THR A 69 35.98 6.09 14.53
CA THR A 69 37.15 5.23 14.63
C THR A 69 38.40 6.10 14.89
N VAL A 70 39.49 5.46 15.33
CA VAL A 70 40.75 6.17 15.54
C VAL A 70 41.29 6.80 14.22
N ALA A 71 40.98 6.15 13.08
CA ALA A 71 41.43 6.65 11.76
C ALA A 71 40.47 7.70 11.17
N ASP A 72 39.16 7.62 11.52
CA ASP A 72 38.13 8.56 11.04
C ASP A 72 37.14 8.88 12.18
N PRO A 73 37.33 10.02 12.85
CA PRO A 73 36.39 10.46 13.91
C PRO A 73 35.01 10.84 13.40
N SER A 74 34.84 11.08 12.09
CA SER A 74 33.58 11.43 11.46
C SER A 74 32.81 10.22 10.90
N ALA A 75 33.38 9.01 11.02
CA ALA A 75 32.80 7.81 10.46
C ALA A 75 31.38 7.59 10.98
N ARG A 76 30.51 7.17 10.08
CA ARG A 76 29.12 6.80 10.37
C ARG A 76 28.88 5.37 9.91
N ARG A 77 27.91 4.71 10.53
CA ARG A 77 27.44 3.39 10.09
C ARG A 77 25.92 3.39 9.92
N GLN A 78 25.43 2.50 9.10
CA GLN A 78 24.02 2.21 9.06
C GLN A 78 23.68 1.15 10.08
N ILE A 79 22.57 1.34 10.81
CA ILE A 79 21.99 0.33 11.70
C ILE A 79 21.20 -0.69 10.91
N TYR A 80 21.08 -1.90 11.43
CA TYR A 80 20.16 -2.91 10.93
C TYR A 80 18.72 -2.50 11.26
N ARG A 81 17.78 -2.84 10.36
CA ARG A 81 16.38 -2.38 10.42
C ARG A 81 15.44 -3.56 10.28
N LEU A 82 14.37 -3.56 11.04
CA LEU A 82 13.31 -4.56 10.94
C LEU A 82 12.35 -4.28 9.77
N ASN A 83 12.29 -3.01 9.32
CA ASN A 83 11.38 -2.54 8.27
C ASN A 83 9.89 -2.77 8.61
N ALA A 84 9.54 -2.64 9.87
CA ALA A 84 8.18 -2.82 10.39
C ALA A 84 7.13 -1.92 9.70
N PRO A 85 7.42 -0.65 9.31
CA PRO A 85 6.44 0.21 8.63
C PRO A 85 5.85 -0.43 7.37
N LYS A 86 6.70 -1.03 6.52
CA LYS A 86 6.23 -1.71 5.30
C LYS A 86 5.42 -2.96 5.63
N ALA A 87 5.90 -3.78 6.57
CA ALA A 87 5.24 -5.03 6.95
C ALA A 87 3.81 -4.78 7.49
N VAL A 88 3.66 -3.78 8.36
CA VAL A 88 2.35 -3.40 8.92
C VAL A 88 1.39 -2.90 7.83
N CYS A 89 1.86 -2.06 6.90
CA CYS A 89 1.01 -1.55 5.82
C CYS A 89 0.60 -2.66 4.84
N ALA A 90 1.51 -3.58 4.51
CA ALA A 90 1.24 -4.70 3.62
C ALA A 90 0.22 -5.66 4.22
N GLU A 91 0.37 -5.99 5.50
CA GLU A 91 -0.58 -6.85 6.24
C GLU A 91 -1.97 -6.23 6.27
N LEU A 92 -2.08 -4.95 6.67
CA LEU A 92 -3.38 -4.29 6.73
C LEU A 92 -4.01 -4.13 5.35
N ALA A 93 -3.24 -3.85 4.30
CA ALA A 93 -3.76 -3.76 2.94
C ALA A 93 -4.33 -5.09 2.45
N GLY A 94 -3.65 -6.21 2.73
CA GLY A 94 -4.16 -7.55 2.43
C GLY A 94 -5.44 -7.91 3.17
N LEU A 95 -5.56 -7.49 4.44
CA LEU A 95 -6.78 -7.69 5.25
C LEU A 95 -7.94 -6.78 4.84
N VAL A 96 -7.66 -5.62 4.23
CA VAL A 96 -8.68 -4.67 3.76
C VAL A 96 -9.22 -5.07 2.39
N TRP A 97 -8.33 -5.42 1.46
CA TRP A 97 -8.67 -5.80 0.09
C TRP A 97 -8.18 -7.23 -0.18
N GLY A 98 -9.02 -8.21 0.14
CA GLY A 98 -8.76 -9.63 -0.05
C GLY A 98 -9.25 -10.13 -1.42
N GLU A 99 -9.08 -11.42 -1.68
CA GLU A 99 -9.39 -12.08 -2.95
C GLU A 99 -10.88 -12.02 -3.34
N GLN A 100 -11.78 -11.91 -2.36
CA GLN A 100 -13.24 -11.88 -2.55
C GLN A 100 -13.84 -10.47 -2.51
N ALA A 101 -13.00 -9.42 -2.55
CA ALA A 101 -13.50 -8.07 -2.62
C ALA A 101 -13.93 -7.73 -4.05
N GLU A 102 -15.19 -7.29 -4.20
CA GLU A 102 -15.84 -7.08 -5.50
C GLU A 102 -16.55 -5.72 -5.54
N VAL A 103 -16.69 -5.19 -6.74
CA VAL A 103 -17.48 -3.98 -6.99
C VAL A 103 -18.58 -4.34 -7.96
N HIS A 104 -19.82 -4.04 -7.59
CA HIS A 104 -21.02 -4.31 -8.37
C HIS A 104 -21.79 -3.04 -8.68
N VAL A 105 -22.38 -3.00 -9.87
CA VAL A 105 -23.27 -1.93 -10.30
C VAL A 105 -24.62 -2.52 -10.66
N SER A 106 -25.69 -2.06 -10.00
CA SER A 106 -27.04 -2.49 -10.30
C SER A 106 -27.88 -1.33 -10.80
N ARG A 107 -28.51 -1.46 -11.98
CA ARG A 107 -29.45 -0.46 -12.50
C ARG A 107 -30.78 -0.56 -11.77
N ASN A 108 -31.42 0.60 -11.57
CA ASN A 108 -32.75 0.64 -10.96
C ASN A 108 -33.74 -0.18 -11.79
N GLY A 109 -34.33 -1.22 -11.16
CA GLY A 109 -35.30 -2.12 -11.80
C GLY A 109 -34.71 -3.33 -12.54
N ALA A 110 -33.38 -3.48 -12.61
CA ALA A 110 -32.76 -4.71 -13.10
C ALA A 110 -32.73 -5.77 -11.99
N GLN A 111 -33.13 -7.00 -12.33
CA GLN A 111 -33.02 -8.16 -11.45
C GLN A 111 -32.12 -9.18 -12.17
N GLY A 112 -30.95 -9.47 -11.61
CA GLY A 112 -30.05 -10.52 -12.10
C GLY A 112 -28.57 -10.14 -12.12
N GLU A 113 -27.71 -11.16 -12.14
CA GLU A 113 -26.25 -11.06 -12.13
C GLU A 113 -25.65 -10.54 -13.47
N ASP A 114 -26.43 -10.43 -14.55
CA ASP A 114 -25.97 -10.07 -15.90
C ASP A 114 -26.37 -8.63 -16.29
N ASP A 115 -26.25 -7.66 -15.38
CA ASP A 115 -26.48 -6.26 -15.73
C ASP A 115 -25.42 -5.76 -16.71
N PRO A 116 -25.77 -5.32 -17.94
CA PRO A 116 -24.80 -4.84 -18.93
C PRO A 116 -23.89 -3.70 -18.43
N LEU A 117 -24.38 -2.87 -17.47
CA LEU A 117 -23.58 -1.81 -16.88
C LEU A 117 -22.54 -2.36 -15.91
N ASP A 118 -22.90 -3.40 -15.12
CA ASP A 118 -21.97 -4.11 -14.23
C ASP A 118 -20.87 -4.82 -15.03
N LEU A 119 -21.26 -5.54 -16.07
CA LEU A 119 -20.31 -6.23 -16.96
C LEU A 119 -19.34 -5.24 -17.62
N PHE A 120 -19.83 -4.06 -18.06
CA PHE A 120 -18.98 -3.00 -18.61
C PHE A 120 -17.97 -2.51 -17.56
N VAL A 121 -18.42 -2.16 -16.36
CA VAL A 121 -17.54 -1.66 -15.30
C VAL A 121 -16.50 -2.71 -14.92
N ASN A 122 -16.90 -3.97 -14.75
CA ASN A 122 -16.00 -5.06 -14.41
C ASN A 122 -14.95 -5.32 -15.49
N GLU A 123 -15.29 -5.17 -16.78
CA GLU A 123 -14.29 -5.26 -17.88
C GLU A 123 -13.29 -4.08 -17.81
N VAL A 124 -13.77 -2.84 -17.57
CA VAL A 124 -12.87 -1.69 -17.36
C VAL A 124 -11.93 -1.92 -16.17
N LEU A 125 -12.44 -2.44 -15.06
CA LEU A 125 -11.62 -2.74 -13.89
C LEU A 125 -10.57 -3.80 -14.18
N LYS A 126 -10.92 -4.85 -14.90
CA LYS A 126 -10.03 -5.93 -15.33
C LYS A 126 -8.94 -5.43 -16.28
N ASP A 127 -9.28 -4.63 -17.29
CA ASP A 127 -8.35 -4.06 -18.26
C ASP A 127 -7.30 -3.13 -17.60
N ASN A 128 -7.65 -2.56 -16.45
CA ASN A 128 -6.76 -1.73 -15.65
C ASN A 128 -6.03 -2.52 -14.53
N ALA A 129 -6.12 -3.85 -14.48
CA ALA A 129 -5.57 -4.69 -13.40
C ALA A 129 -5.92 -4.13 -12.00
N PHE A 130 -7.19 -3.74 -11.84
CA PHE A 130 -7.68 -2.95 -10.71
C PHE A 130 -7.35 -3.60 -9.36
N SER A 131 -7.66 -4.89 -9.19
CA SER A 131 -7.53 -5.57 -7.90
C SER A 131 -6.09 -5.56 -7.39
N ASP A 132 -5.15 -5.98 -8.24
CA ASP A 132 -3.72 -6.03 -7.90
C ASP A 132 -3.15 -4.63 -7.63
N LYS A 133 -3.52 -3.66 -8.45
CA LYS A 133 -3.05 -2.28 -8.31
C LYS A 133 -3.65 -1.61 -7.09
N LEU A 134 -4.93 -1.83 -6.81
CA LEU A 134 -5.59 -1.25 -5.66
C LEU A 134 -4.96 -1.72 -4.35
N GLN A 135 -4.71 -3.03 -4.19
CA GLN A 135 -4.06 -3.54 -2.98
C GLN A 135 -2.70 -2.87 -2.74
N GLN A 136 -1.85 -2.77 -3.78
CA GLN A 136 -0.56 -2.10 -3.70
C GLN A 136 -0.71 -0.62 -3.33
N MET A 137 -1.73 0.04 -3.86
CA MET A 137 -1.96 1.45 -3.60
C MET A 137 -2.60 1.71 -2.23
N ILE A 138 -3.42 0.79 -1.73
CA ILE A 138 -3.89 0.82 -0.33
C ILE A 138 -2.69 0.72 0.61
N GLU A 139 -1.75 -0.20 0.38
CA GLU A 139 -0.52 -0.31 1.18
C GLU A 139 0.22 1.03 1.25
N GLN A 140 0.44 1.68 0.09
CA GLN A 140 1.08 2.99 0.03
C GLN A 140 0.24 4.10 0.65
N GLY A 141 -1.08 4.07 0.45
CA GLY A 141 -2.02 5.02 1.03
C GLY A 141 -2.03 4.96 2.55
N LEU A 142 -1.99 3.78 3.13
CA LEU A 142 -1.86 3.56 4.58
C LEU A 142 -0.52 4.11 5.10
N ALA A 143 0.55 3.92 4.34
CA ALA A 143 1.88 4.41 4.70
C ALA A 143 1.99 5.95 4.63
N LEU A 144 1.37 6.58 3.65
CA LEU A 144 1.53 8.02 3.36
C LEU A 144 0.35 8.88 3.82
N GLY A 145 -0.67 8.28 4.41
CA GLY A 145 -1.88 8.98 4.88
C GLY A 145 -2.99 9.08 3.85
N GLY A 146 -2.78 8.67 2.61
CA GLY A 146 -3.82 8.67 1.58
C GLY A 146 -3.31 8.38 0.18
N MET A 147 -4.25 8.28 -0.74
CA MET A 147 -4.01 8.12 -2.18
C MET A 147 -5.16 8.69 -2.99
N ALA A 148 -4.90 9.08 -4.22
CA ALA A 148 -5.93 9.43 -5.19
C ALA A 148 -6.06 8.37 -6.29
N VAL A 149 -7.28 8.16 -6.76
CA VAL A 149 -7.56 7.40 -7.98
C VAL A 149 -8.12 8.37 -9.02
N LYS A 150 -7.47 8.44 -10.19
CA LYS A 150 -7.90 9.25 -11.34
C LYS A 150 -8.54 8.38 -12.39
N VAL A 151 -9.50 8.94 -13.13
CA VAL A 151 -10.16 8.30 -14.26
C VAL A 151 -10.07 9.22 -15.47
N TRP A 152 -9.68 8.69 -16.61
CA TRP A 152 -9.67 9.43 -17.88
C TRP A 152 -9.95 8.50 -19.07
N GLY A 153 -10.26 9.08 -20.23
CA GLY A 153 -10.40 8.35 -21.50
C GLY A 153 -9.15 8.52 -22.37
N GLU A 154 -8.68 7.44 -22.96
CA GLU A 154 -7.62 7.45 -23.97
C GLU A 154 -8.18 6.97 -25.33
N PRO A 155 -7.73 7.52 -26.47
CA PRO A 155 -8.09 6.99 -27.78
C PRO A 155 -7.74 5.51 -27.89
N SER A 156 -8.72 4.67 -28.20
CA SER A 156 -8.54 3.22 -28.27
C SER A 156 -7.82 2.79 -29.54
N GLN A 157 -6.97 1.77 -29.42
CA GLN A 157 -6.36 1.09 -30.57
C GLN A 157 -7.21 -0.09 -31.08
N GLY A 158 -8.31 -0.44 -30.40
CA GLY A 158 -9.06 -1.67 -30.58
C GLY A 158 -10.57 -1.54 -30.79
N GLY A 159 -11.13 -0.73 -31.63
CA GLY A 159 -12.54 -0.81 -32.03
C GLY A 159 -13.54 0.02 -31.24
N SER A 160 -13.32 0.33 -29.98
CA SER A 160 -14.01 1.40 -29.24
C SER A 160 -13.36 2.74 -29.57
N LEU A 161 -14.09 3.85 -29.49
CA LEU A 161 -13.51 5.18 -29.71
C LEU A 161 -12.51 5.55 -28.61
N TYR A 162 -12.79 5.15 -27.37
CA TYR A 162 -11.97 5.44 -26.19
C TYR A 162 -11.94 4.26 -25.22
N ASP A 163 -10.79 4.03 -24.61
CA ASP A 163 -10.57 3.13 -23.48
C ASP A 163 -10.57 3.95 -22.18
N ILE A 164 -11.25 3.44 -21.15
CA ILE A 164 -11.24 4.09 -19.83
C ILE A 164 -10.05 3.61 -19.03
N ARG A 165 -9.25 4.55 -18.56
CA ARG A 165 -8.03 4.29 -17.79
C ARG A 165 -8.13 4.74 -16.35
N LEU A 166 -7.50 3.97 -15.46
CA LEU A 166 -7.36 4.26 -14.04
C LEU A 166 -5.90 4.60 -13.72
N GLY A 167 -5.68 5.67 -12.99
CA GLY A 167 -4.37 6.06 -12.48
C GLY A 167 -4.38 6.22 -10.98
N TYR A 168 -3.38 5.67 -10.33
CA TYR A 168 -3.23 5.75 -8.89
C TYR A 168 -2.10 6.70 -8.54
N VAL A 169 -2.35 7.61 -7.60
CA VAL A 169 -1.40 8.66 -7.20
C VAL A 169 -1.25 8.65 -5.69
N ALA A 170 -0.03 8.46 -5.22
CA ALA A 170 0.27 8.49 -3.79
C ALA A 170 0.20 9.92 -3.21
N ALA A 171 -0.01 10.05 -1.92
CA ALA A 171 -0.19 11.35 -1.26
C ALA A 171 0.98 12.32 -1.46
N ASP A 172 2.20 11.85 -1.66
CA ASP A 172 3.37 12.68 -1.93
C ASP A 172 3.43 13.28 -3.35
N GLN A 173 2.46 12.95 -4.20
CA GLN A 173 2.31 13.45 -5.57
C GLN A 173 0.97 14.17 -5.79
N PHE A 174 0.27 14.51 -4.73
CA PHE A 174 -1.03 15.16 -4.77
C PHE A 174 -1.08 16.30 -3.77
N VAL A 175 -1.61 17.47 -4.17
CA VAL A 175 -1.84 18.61 -3.29
C VAL A 175 -3.29 19.04 -3.40
N PRO A 176 -4.09 19.05 -2.31
CA PRO A 176 -5.46 19.51 -2.32
C PRO A 176 -5.51 21.03 -2.47
N LEU A 177 -6.49 21.54 -3.22
CA LEU A 177 -6.74 22.97 -3.42
C LEU A 177 -8.03 23.43 -2.77
N SER A 178 -9.09 22.64 -2.88
CA SER A 178 -10.41 22.92 -2.34
C SER A 178 -11.04 21.67 -1.76
N TRP A 179 -11.63 21.80 -0.57
CA TRP A 179 -12.22 20.66 0.17
C TRP A 179 -13.29 21.11 1.14
N ASP A 180 -14.06 20.15 1.62
CA ASP A 180 -14.91 20.26 2.82
C ASP A 180 -14.50 19.19 3.85
N ASN A 181 -15.34 18.97 4.86
CA ASN A 181 -15.08 17.99 5.90
C ASN A 181 -14.97 16.54 5.38
N ALA A 182 -15.62 16.23 4.26
CA ALA A 182 -15.74 14.87 3.73
C ALA A 182 -14.90 14.64 2.47
N ASN A 183 -14.87 15.63 1.56
CA ASN A 183 -14.38 15.44 0.19
C ASN A 183 -13.32 16.48 -0.19
N ILE A 184 -12.37 16.05 -1.03
CA ILE A 184 -11.49 16.93 -1.76
C ILE A 184 -12.06 17.08 -3.17
N TYR A 185 -12.31 18.34 -3.58
CA TYR A 185 -12.95 18.65 -4.86
C TYR A 185 -11.96 19.07 -5.92
N GLU A 186 -10.92 19.77 -5.52
CA GLU A 186 -9.89 20.28 -6.42
C GLU A 186 -8.52 19.91 -5.91
N GLY A 187 -7.58 19.67 -6.81
CA GLY A 187 -6.23 19.29 -6.46
C GLY A 187 -5.24 19.39 -7.61
N VAL A 188 -3.97 19.31 -7.27
CA VAL A 188 -2.87 19.28 -8.24
C VAL A 188 -2.19 17.93 -8.14
N PHE A 189 -2.07 17.25 -9.28
CA PHE A 189 -1.27 16.05 -9.43
C PHE A 189 0.11 16.41 -9.98
N VAL A 190 1.14 15.87 -9.34
CA VAL A 190 2.53 16.16 -9.66
C VAL A 190 3.19 14.91 -10.22
N SER A 191 3.64 14.98 -11.45
CA SER A 191 4.41 13.91 -12.08
C SER A 191 5.78 14.42 -12.50
N ARG A 192 6.82 13.60 -12.30
CA ARG A 192 8.20 14.00 -12.59
C ARG A 192 8.89 12.98 -13.48
N THR A 193 9.53 13.49 -14.53
CA THR A 193 10.23 12.69 -15.53
C THR A 193 11.62 13.23 -15.78
N ALA A 194 12.60 12.34 -15.84
CA ALA A 194 13.97 12.67 -16.23
C ALA A 194 14.13 12.62 -17.75
N LYS A 195 14.67 13.68 -18.36
CA LYS A 195 15.03 13.70 -19.78
C LYS A 195 16.33 14.48 -20.03
N GLY A 196 17.37 13.80 -20.45
CA GLY A 196 18.69 14.41 -20.63
C GLY A 196 19.30 14.84 -19.30
N LYS A 197 19.59 16.12 -19.13
CA LYS A 197 20.17 16.73 -17.93
C LYS A 197 19.13 17.40 -17.03
N TYR A 198 17.84 17.24 -17.35
CA TYR A 198 16.78 17.98 -16.71
C TYR A 198 15.77 17.07 -16.06
N TRP A 199 15.22 17.55 -14.96
CA TRP A 199 13.97 17.09 -14.42
C TRP A 199 12.84 17.93 -15.02
N TYR A 200 11.83 17.24 -15.53
CA TYR A 200 10.57 17.85 -15.97
C TYR A 200 9.49 17.48 -14.98
N THR A 201 8.85 18.47 -14.40
CA THR A 201 7.74 18.31 -13.46
C THR A 201 6.47 18.82 -14.12
N ARG A 202 5.52 17.93 -14.38
CA ARG A 202 4.19 18.29 -14.85
C ARG A 202 3.27 18.47 -13.66
N LEU A 203 2.56 19.60 -13.63
CA LEU A 203 1.48 19.92 -12.73
C LEU A 203 0.17 19.80 -13.50
N GLU A 204 -0.69 18.91 -13.05
CA GLU A 204 -2.01 18.68 -13.61
C GLU A 204 -3.03 19.19 -12.59
N TRP A 205 -3.59 20.37 -12.88
CA TRP A 205 -4.54 21.08 -12.02
C TRP A 205 -5.95 20.63 -12.32
N HIS A 206 -6.66 20.21 -11.33
CA HIS A 206 -8.05 19.81 -11.39
C HIS A 206 -8.90 20.84 -10.63
N ARG A 207 -9.74 21.57 -11.34
CA ARG A 207 -10.51 22.69 -10.77
C ARG A 207 -11.97 22.64 -11.20
N ARG A 208 -12.86 23.05 -10.32
CA ARG A 208 -14.26 23.27 -10.63
C ARG A 208 -14.42 24.58 -11.38
N THR A 209 -15.30 24.60 -12.38
CA THR A 209 -15.70 25.79 -13.12
C THR A 209 -17.22 25.98 -13.02
N PRO A 210 -17.75 27.16 -13.30
CA PRO A 210 -19.19 27.38 -13.29
C PRO A 210 -19.97 26.45 -14.24
N ASN A 211 -19.32 25.94 -15.28
CA ASN A 211 -19.92 25.10 -16.32
C ASN A 211 -19.54 23.62 -16.20
N GLY A 212 -18.79 23.24 -15.20
CA GLY A 212 -18.33 21.85 -15.03
C GLY A 212 -16.98 21.76 -14.35
N TYR A 213 -15.99 21.23 -15.05
CA TYR A 213 -14.66 20.90 -14.51
C TYR A 213 -13.57 21.23 -15.54
N ALA A 214 -12.43 21.70 -15.08
CA ALA A 214 -11.30 22.00 -15.96
C ALA A 214 -10.04 21.27 -15.49
N VAL A 215 -9.24 20.82 -16.46
CA VAL A 215 -7.90 20.27 -16.25
C VAL A 215 -6.90 21.16 -16.97
N ASP A 216 -5.99 21.77 -16.19
CA ASP A 216 -4.89 22.59 -16.71
C ASP A 216 -3.57 21.84 -16.54
N ASN A 217 -2.73 21.83 -17.58
CA ASN A 217 -1.41 21.22 -17.56
C ASN A 217 -0.32 22.27 -17.64
N GLU A 218 0.60 22.24 -16.70
CA GLU A 218 1.79 23.08 -16.69
C GLU A 218 3.04 22.22 -16.62
N LEU A 219 4.10 22.65 -17.30
CA LEU A 219 5.39 21.94 -17.30
C LEU A 219 6.48 22.86 -16.76
N TYR A 220 7.24 22.31 -15.81
CA TYR A 220 8.38 22.97 -15.21
C TYR A 220 9.65 22.17 -15.47
N ARG A 221 10.79 22.86 -15.51
CA ARG A 221 12.09 22.23 -15.76
C ARG A 221 13.14 22.72 -14.78
N SER A 222 13.86 21.80 -14.16
CA SER A 222 14.99 22.06 -13.28
C SER A 222 16.23 21.25 -13.69
N ASP A 223 17.41 21.71 -13.30
CA ASP A 223 18.68 20.99 -13.56
C ASP A 223 18.82 19.77 -12.63
N MET A 224 19.35 18.65 -13.14
CA MET A 224 19.62 17.44 -12.35
C MET A 224 20.76 17.59 -11.33
N GLU A 225 21.63 18.57 -11.50
CA GLU A 225 22.82 18.79 -10.66
C GLU A 225 22.48 19.23 -9.22
N THR A 226 21.23 19.51 -8.93
CA THR A 226 20.78 20.01 -7.62
C THR A 226 20.67 18.93 -6.54
N GLY A 227 21.06 17.69 -6.82
CA GLY A 227 21.16 16.61 -5.80
C GLY A 227 19.85 16.13 -5.19
N ILE A 228 18.73 16.39 -5.85
CA ILE A 228 17.40 16.13 -5.35
C ILE A 228 16.89 14.77 -5.81
N THR A 229 16.38 13.98 -4.87
CA THR A 229 15.79 12.68 -5.16
C THR A 229 14.41 12.84 -5.82
N PRO A 230 14.13 12.20 -6.97
CA PRO A 230 12.85 12.33 -7.65
C PRO A 230 11.64 11.95 -6.77
N GLY A 231 10.55 12.69 -6.90
CA GLY A 231 9.27 12.35 -6.30
C GLY A 231 8.95 13.05 -4.99
N GLN A 232 9.59 14.17 -4.71
CA GLN A 232 9.27 15.02 -3.58
C GLN A 232 8.62 16.32 -4.05
N LEU A 233 7.49 16.70 -3.44
CA LEU A 233 6.83 18.00 -3.71
C LEU A 233 7.69 19.20 -3.32
N GLN A 234 8.75 18.98 -2.56
CA GLN A 234 9.70 19.98 -2.07
C GLN A 234 10.91 20.13 -2.97
N ASP A 235 10.99 19.36 -4.05
CA ASP A 235 12.09 19.45 -4.98
C ASP A 235 11.98 20.75 -5.79
N ILE A 236 13.13 21.26 -6.22
CA ILE A 236 13.17 22.47 -7.04
C ILE A 236 12.27 22.26 -8.26
N LEU A 237 11.20 23.04 -8.34
CA LEU A 237 10.28 23.02 -9.46
C LEU A 237 10.95 23.60 -10.70
N GLY A 238 11.73 24.66 -10.53
CA GLY A 238 12.50 25.30 -11.59
C GLY A 238 11.69 26.32 -12.37
N VAL A 239 11.88 26.37 -13.67
CA VAL A 239 11.30 27.37 -14.56
C VAL A 239 10.17 26.74 -15.39
N ARG A 240 9.04 27.45 -15.52
CA ARG A 240 7.95 27.06 -16.41
C ARG A 240 8.43 27.04 -17.85
N VAL A 241 8.12 25.96 -18.56
CA VAL A 241 8.46 25.72 -19.98
C VAL A 241 7.21 25.32 -20.76
N GLN A 242 7.29 25.30 -22.08
CA GLN A 242 6.16 24.89 -22.91
C GLN A 242 5.86 23.39 -22.72
N LEU A 243 4.60 23.04 -22.63
CA LEU A 243 4.15 21.66 -22.45
C LEU A 243 4.65 20.74 -23.59
N SER A 244 4.70 21.25 -24.81
CA SER A 244 5.18 20.57 -26.01
C SER A 244 6.66 20.13 -25.96
N GLU A 245 7.49 20.62 -25.00
CA GLU A 245 8.87 20.14 -24.85
C GLU A 245 8.94 18.64 -24.48
N LEU A 246 7.93 18.15 -23.76
CA LEU A 246 7.86 16.76 -23.30
C LEU A 246 6.58 16.04 -23.78
N TYR A 247 5.46 16.76 -23.85
CA TYR A 247 4.13 16.25 -24.16
C TYR A 247 3.53 17.03 -25.33
N PRO A 248 3.91 16.73 -26.59
CA PRO A 248 3.47 17.49 -27.78
C PRO A 248 1.97 17.34 -28.06
N ASP A 249 1.38 16.20 -27.64
CA ASP A 249 -0.02 15.85 -27.93
C ASP A 249 -0.97 16.15 -26.75
N LEU A 250 -0.45 16.76 -25.67
CA LEU A 250 -1.24 17.07 -24.47
C LEU A 250 -1.68 18.54 -24.51
N GLU A 251 -2.97 18.78 -24.32
CA GLU A 251 -3.53 20.13 -24.25
C GLU A 251 -3.19 20.82 -22.92
N GLU A 252 -2.93 22.15 -22.99
CA GLU A 252 -2.66 22.94 -21.79
C GLU A 252 -3.93 23.16 -20.95
N HIS A 253 -5.10 23.23 -21.58
CA HIS A 253 -6.40 23.47 -20.95
C HIS A 253 -7.49 22.62 -21.58
N THR A 254 -8.25 21.90 -20.76
CA THR A 254 -9.39 21.09 -21.20
C THR A 254 -10.57 21.34 -20.27
N GLU A 255 -11.70 21.82 -20.83
CA GLU A 255 -12.98 21.90 -20.11
C GLU A 255 -13.77 20.60 -20.28
N ILE A 256 -14.35 20.12 -19.19
CA ILE A 256 -15.08 18.86 -19.13
C ILE A 256 -16.45 19.14 -18.52
N PRO A 257 -17.55 18.83 -19.21
CA PRO A 257 -18.92 19.13 -18.73
C PRO A 257 -19.37 18.08 -17.68
N LEU A 258 -18.55 17.80 -16.68
CA LEU A 258 -18.86 16.94 -15.55
C LEU A 258 -18.89 17.78 -14.28
N THR A 259 -19.85 17.54 -13.40
CA THR A 259 -19.98 18.21 -12.10
C THR A 259 -19.08 17.59 -11.03
N ASP A 260 -18.91 16.28 -11.09
CA ASP A 260 -18.04 15.54 -10.19
C ASP A 260 -16.65 15.39 -10.82
N GLY A 261 -15.61 15.70 -10.05
CA GLY A 261 -14.24 15.68 -10.57
C GLY A 261 -13.78 14.29 -11.04
N LEU A 262 -12.72 14.29 -11.84
CA LEU A 262 -12.13 13.07 -12.45
C LEU A 262 -11.30 12.23 -11.46
N PHE A 263 -11.38 12.49 -10.16
CA PHE A 263 -10.65 11.73 -9.16
C PHE A 263 -11.44 11.52 -7.87
N ALA A 264 -11.08 10.47 -7.15
CA ALA A 264 -11.49 10.21 -5.79
C ALA A 264 -10.25 10.13 -4.89
N TYR A 265 -10.35 10.63 -3.65
CA TYR A 265 -9.23 10.61 -2.70
C TYR A 265 -9.59 9.78 -1.48
N PHE A 266 -8.79 8.74 -1.23
CA PHE A 266 -8.80 7.95 -0.01
C PHE A 266 -7.89 8.63 1.03
N ARG A 267 -8.39 8.84 2.23
CA ARG A 267 -7.58 9.20 3.40
C ARG A 267 -7.65 8.12 4.46
N THR A 268 -6.56 7.93 5.18
CA THR A 268 -6.54 7.03 6.32
C THR A 268 -7.52 7.48 7.41
N PRO A 269 -8.15 6.55 8.15
CA PRO A 269 -9.11 6.87 9.20
C PRO A 269 -8.45 7.34 10.51
N VAL A 270 -7.20 7.81 10.45
CA VAL A 270 -6.47 8.36 11.58
C VAL A 270 -6.64 9.88 11.59
N ALA A 271 -6.99 10.43 12.74
CA ALA A 271 -7.11 11.89 12.88
C ALA A 271 -5.78 12.59 12.59
N ASN A 272 -5.83 13.65 11.78
CA ASN A 272 -4.65 14.44 11.48
C ASN A 272 -4.32 15.34 12.69
N ASN A 273 -3.27 14.98 13.40
CA ASN A 273 -2.75 15.74 14.54
C ASN A 273 -1.47 16.52 14.23
N LEU A 274 -1.08 16.57 12.94
CA LEU A 274 0.06 17.37 12.48
C LEU A 274 -0.38 18.73 11.91
N ASP A 275 -1.53 18.75 11.24
CA ASP A 275 -2.10 19.96 10.64
C ASP A 275 -3.63 19.86 10.62
N ASP A 276 -4.27 20.52 11.57
CA ASP A 276 -5.73 20.49 11.75
C ASP A 276 -6.50 21.11 10.56
N ASN A 277 -5.83 21.93 9.74
CA ASN A 277 -6.43 22.58 8.58
C ASN A 277 -6.30 21.76 7.29
N SER A 278 -5.47 20.71 7.29
CA SER A 278 -5.26 19.87 6.12
C SER A 278 -6.35 18.81 5.98
N PRO A 279 -6.96 18.63 4.78
CA PRO A 279 -7.91 17.56 4.51
C PRO A 279 -7.24 16.21 4.35
N LEU A 280 -5.90 16.17 4.32
CA LEU A 280 -5.12 14.95 4.11
C LEU A 280 -5.10 14.10 5.38
N GLY A 281 -5.07 12.79 5.20
CA GLY A 281 -4.84 11.85 6.30
C GLY A 281 -3.37 11.79 6.70
N VAL A 282 -3.10 11.14 7.82
CA VAL A 282 -1.74 10.85 8.30
C VAL A 282 -1.45 9.37 8.16
N SER A 283 -0.17 9.01 8.10
CA SER A 283 0.24 7.60 8.10
C SER A 283 -0.38 6.84 9.27
N ILE A 284 -0.76 5.58 9.05
CA ILE A 284 -1.25 4.72 10.14
C ILE A 284 -0.24 4.61 11.29
N TYR A 285 1.05 4.75 11.00
CA TYR A 285 2.12 4.72 12.00
C TYR A 285 2.66 6.10 12.39
N ALA A 286 1.98 7.19 11.99
CA ALA A 286 2.43 8.55 12.34
C ALA A 286 2.62 8.75 13.85
N ASN A 287 1.75 8.16 14.67
CA ASN A 287 1.80 8.23 16.13
C ASN A 287 2.66 7.14 16.79
N ALA A 288 3.26 6.25 15.99
CA ALA A 288 4.11 5.15 16.47
C ALA A 288 5.59 5.32 16.11
N MET A 289 5.98 6.51 15.66
CA MET A 289 7.31 6.80 15.11
C MET A 289 8.44 6.46 16.11
N GLU A 290 8.29 6.83 17.36
CA GLU A 290 9.30 6.57 18.40
C GLU A 290 9.43 5.07 18.70
N THR A 291 8.32 4.36 18.73
CA THR A 291 8.31 2.90 18.94
C THR A 291 8.97 2.17 17.76
N LEU A 292 8.73 2.60 16.52
CA LEU A 292 9.40 2.06 15.34
C LEU A 292 10.92 2.29 15.38
N HIS A 293 11.35 3.48 15.81
CA HIS A 293 12.78 3.78 15.97
C HIS A 293 13.41 2.92 17.07
N ALA A 294 12.74 2.78 18.21
CA ALA A 294 13.21 1.93 19.31
C ALA A 294 13.31 0.46 18.87
N LEU A 295 12.37 -0.03 18.05
CA LEU A 295 12.38 -1.38 17.52
C LEU A 295 13.57 -1.62 16.59
N ASP A 296 13.91 -0.66 15.71
CA ASP A 296 15.09 -0.74 14.86
C ASP A 296 16.41 -0.74 15.66
N ILE A 297 16.48 0.08 16.74
CA ILE A 297 17.64 0.08 17.65
C ILE A 297 17.76 -1.28 18.37
N CYS A 298 16.65 -1.84 18.82
CA CYS A 298 16.63 -3.15 19.47
C CYS A 298 17.09 -4.25 18.51
N TYR A 299 16.62 -4.22 17.25
CA TYR A 299 17.03 -5.17 16.23
C TYR A 299 18.52 -5.02 15.86
N ASP A 300 19.04 -3.79 15.72
CA ASP A 300 20.47 -3.54 15.52
C ASP A 300 21.33 -4.10 16.67
N SER A 301 20.85 -3.92 17.88
CA SER A 301 21.50 -4.46 19.09
C SER A 301 21.53 -5.99 19.09
N PHE A 302 20.41 -6.63 18.71
CA PHE A 302 20.31 -8.08 18.57
C PHE A 302 21.30 -8.64 17.53
N VAL A 303 21.35 -8.05 16.33
CA VAL A 303 22.34 -8.44 15.31
C VAL A 303 23.77 -8.20 15.78
N SER A 304 23.99 -7.11 16.51
CA SER A 304 25.31 -6.77 17.06
C SER A 304 25.74 -7.76 18.15
N GLU A 305 24.82 -8.33 18.93
CA GLU A 305 25.09 -9.37 19.92
C GLU A 305 25.79 -10.57 19.27
N PHE A 306 25.26 -11.07 18.13
CA PHE A 306 25.91 -12.16 17.39
C PHE A 306 27.24 -11.75 16.78
N ARG A 307 27.36 -10.52 16.28
CA ARG A 307 28.60 -10.04 15.66
C ARG A 307 29.72 -9.82 16.68
N LEU A 308 29.39 -9.29 17.84
CA LEU A 308 30.36 -8.97 18.91
C LEU A 308 30.57 -10.16 19.87
N GLY A 309 29.57 -11.01 20.05
CA GLY A 309 29.60 -12.20 20.90
C GLY A 309 30.37 -13.38 20.29
N LYS A 310 31.04 -13.20 19.14
CA LYS A 310 31.94 -14.24 18.61
C LYS A 310 33.00 -14.60 19.61
N LYS A 311 33.26 -15.90 19.74
CA LYS A 311 34.30 -16.41 20.64
C LYS A 311 35.62 -15.67 20.43
N ARG A 312 36.16 -15.11 21.50
CA ARG A 312 37.46 -14.42 21.51
C ARG A 312 38.35 -15.09 22.53
N ILE A 313 39.54 -15.46 22.09
CA ILE A 313 40.57 -16.04 22.96
C ILE A 313 41.71 -15.04 22.99
N ILE A 314 42.02 -14.53 24.16
CA ILE A 314 43.15 -13.64 24.38
C ILE A 314 44.37 -14.51 24.62
N VAL A 315 45.34 -14.40 23.71
CA VAL A 315 46.62 -15.10 23.82
C VAL A 315 47.79 -14.10 23.91
N PRO A 316 48.86 -14.39 24.64
CA PRO A 316 50.04 -13.56 24.65
C PRO A 316 50.58 -13.34 23.22
N ALA A 317 51.12 -12.14 22.93
CA ALA A 317 51.59 -11.75 21.59
C ALA A 317 52.66 -12.69 21.03
N ARG A 318 53.43 -13.37 21.90
CA ARG A 318 54.42 -14.38 21.51
C ARG A 318 53.83 -15.70 20.99
N CYS A 319 52.55 -15.97 21.30
CA CYS A 319 51.85 -17.17 20.82
C CYS A 319 51.23 -17.00 19.44
N VAL A 320 51.35 -15.83 18.81
CA VAL A 320 50.80 -15.53 17.48
C VAL A 320 51.92 -15.58 16.45
N ARG A 321 51.73 -16.38 15.39
CA ARG A 321 52.69 -16.46 14.28
C ARG A 321 52.87 -15.09 13.65
N GLN A 322 54.15 -14.76 13.35
CA GLN A 322 54.49 -13.57 12.59
C GLN A 322 54.85 -13.99 11.17
N VAL A 323 54.13 -13.41 10.21
CA VAL A 323 54.39 -13.64 8.78
C VAL A 323 54.83 -12.31 8.17
N ALA A 324 55.95 -12.35 7.41
CA ALA A 324 56.35 -11.18 6.64
C ALA A 324 55.41 -11.00 5.45
N ASP A 325 54.84 -9.81 5.32
CA ASP A 325 54.03 -9.43 4.17
C ASP A 325 54.95 -9.47 2.91
N PRO A 326 54.64 -10.29 1.90
CA PRO A 326 55.50 -10.49 0.73
C PRO A 326 55.66 -9.22 -0.12
N ILE A 327 54.78 -8.23 0.03
CA ILE A 327 54.79 -6.99 -0.74
C ILE A 327 55.51 -5.87 0.02
N THR A 328 55.25 -5.73 1.31
CA THR A 328 55.74 -4.59 2.12
C THR A 328 56.94 -4.94 3.00
N GLY A 329 57.26 -6.24 3.16
CA GLY A 329 58.31 -6.72 4.07
C GLY A 329 57.98 -6.54 5.57
N GLN A 330 56.85 -5.95 5.91
CA GLN A 330 56.44 -5.74 7.32
C GLN A 330 56.00 -7.02 7.96
N LEU A 331 56.43 -7.27 9.19
CA LEU A 331 55.97 -8.37 9.99
C LEU A 331 54.54 -8.12 10.46
N ARG A 332 53.59 -8.91 9.95
CA ARG A 332 52.18 -8.92 10.43
C ARG A 332 51.98 -10.13 11.32
N ARG A 333 51.30 -9.91 12.42
CA ARG A 333 50.81 -10.99 13.28
C ARG A 333 49.59 -11.57 12.63
N TYR A 334 49.59 -12.90 12.44
CA TYR A 334 48.51 -13.60 11.76
C TYR A 334 47.91 -14.67 12.67
N PHE A 335 46.60 -14.67 12.72
CA PHE A 335 45.80 -15.73 13.32
C PHE A 335 44.94 -16.33 12.20
N ASP A 336 45.09 -17.62 11.93
CA ASP A 336 44.29 -18.29 10.92
C ASP A 336 42.94 -18.72 11.53
N PRO A 337 41.82 -18.15 11.11
CA PRO A 337 40.52 -18.54 11.62
C PRO A 337 40.07 -19.94 11.17
N ARG A 338 40.86 -20.62 10.31
CA ARG A 338 40.63 -22.00 9.85
C ARG A 338 41.34 -23.05 10.72
N ASP A 339 42.27 -22.60 11.58
CA ASP A 339 42.93 -23.53 12.51
C ASP A 339 41.93 -23.92 13.63
N GLU A 340 41.34 -25.11 13.50
CA GLU A 340 40.39 -25.68 14.46
C GLU A 340 41.08 -26.25 15.71
N VAL A 341 42.40 -26.42 15.66
CA VAL A 341 43.20 -27.04 16.72
C VAL A 341 44.28 -26.07 17.22
N TYR A 342 44.36 -25.92 18.54
CA TYR A 342 45.43 -25.14 19.16
C TYR A 342 46.75 -25.90 19.03
N GLU A 343 47.74 -25.30 18.36
CA GLU A 343 49.11 -25.84 18.39
C GLU A 343 49.71 -25.60 19.80
N ALA A 344 50.23 -26.64 20.38
CA ALA A 344 50.98 -26.53 21.61
C ALA A 344 52.34 -25.86 21.31
N PHE A 345 52.55 -24.65 21.79
CA PHE A 345 53.87 -23.99 21.72
C PHE A 345 54.70 -24.44 22.90
N ALA A 346 55.86 -25.03 22.63
CA ALA A 346 56.87 -25.25 23.64
C ALA A 346 57.43 -23.87 24.10
N SER A 347 57.20 -23.49 25.32
CA SER A 347 57.72 -22.28 25.94
C SER A 347 58.46 -22.70 27.19
N ASP A 348 59.75 -22.31 27.31
CA ASP A 348 60.59 -22.60 28.46
C ASP A 348 60.24 -21.76 29.69
N ASP A 349 59.44 -20.69 29.51
CA ASP A 349 58.97 -19.79 30.59
C ASP A 349 57.49 -20.11 30.94
N ARG A 350 57.29 -20.90 31.96
CA ARG A 350 55.96 -21.39 32.39
C ARG A 350 55.10 -20.40 33.19
N GLU A 351 55.63 -19.26 33.62
CA GLU A 351 54.95 -18.42 34.62
C GLU A 351 53.95 -17.41 34.07
N ASP A 352 53.88 -17.11 32.75
CA ASP A 352 53.03 -16.02 32.21
C ASP A 352 52.11 -16.40 31.05
N LEU A 353 51.90 -17.68 30.76
CA LEU A 353 51.01 -18.15 29.68
C LEU A 353 49.56 -18.22 30.16
N LYS A 354 48.90 -17.10 30.33
CA LYS A 354 47.48 -17.05 30.63
C LYS A 354 46.70 -16.92 29.32
N ILE A 355 46.09 -18.00 28.88
CA ILE A 355 45.08 -17.99 27.80
C ILE A 355 43.74 -17.69 28.50
N THR A 356 43.10 -16.62 28.07
CA THR A 356 41.81 -16.23 28.64
C THR A 356 40.73 -16.37 27.56
N ASP A 357 39.78 -17.26 27.81
CA ASP A 357 38.56 -17.35 27.04
C ASP A 357 37.58 -16.27 27.54
N THR A 358 37.22 -15.35 26.65
CA THR A 358 36.28 -14.25 26.95
C THR A 358 34.95 -14.49 26.27
N SER A 359 34.54 -15.74 26.06
CA SER A 359 33.25 -16.06 25.52
C SER A 359 32.13 -15.59 26.43
N VAL A 360 31.19 -14.86 25.88
CA VAL A 360 30.00 -14.36 26.61
C VAL A 360 28.79 -15.15 26.13
N ALA A 361 27.91 -15.53 27.03
CA ALA A 361 26.61 -16.11 26.64
C ALA A 361 25.80 -15.08 25.84
N LEU A 362 25.22 -15.50 24.74
CA LEU A 362 24.37 -14.64 23.91
C LEU A 362 23.00 -14.44 24.58
N ARG A 363 22.56 -13.21 24.70
CA ARG A 363 21.29 -12.81 25.35
C ARG A 363 20.12 -12.85 24.39
N VAL A 364 19.89 -14.00 23.75
CA VAL A 364 18.89 -14.16 22.68
C VAL A 364 17.47 -13.96 23.21
N GLU A 365 17.14 -14.58 24.35
CA GLU A 365 15.80 -14.51 24.94
C GLU A 365 15.43 -13.09 25.39
N GLU A 366 16.38 -12.37 26.00
CA GLU A 366 16.18 -10.99 26.44
C GLU A 366 15.94 -10.05 25.23
N HIS A 367 16.65 -10.24 24.13
CA HIS A 367 16.43 -9.46 22.91
C HIS A 367 15.08 -9.78 22.27
N ILE A 368 14.69 -11.05 22.19
CA ILE A 368 13.37 -11.46 21.68
C ILE A 368 12.27 -10.90 22.58
N GLY A 369 12.41 -11.00 23.90
CA GLY A 369 11.46 -10.45 24.86
C GLY A 369 11.30 -8.94 24.72
N ALA A 370 12.40 -8.20 24.53
CA ALA A 370 12.36 -6.75 24.31
C ALA A 370 11.68 -6.40 22.96
N MET A 371 12.00 -7.10 21.88
CA MET A 371 11.35 -6.89 20.58
C MET A 371 9.85 -7.18 20.64
N ASN A 372 9.42 -8.27 21.30
CA ASN A 372 8.01 -8.59 21.49
C ASN A 372 7.27 -7.53 22.31
N ALA A 373 7.91 -6.95 23.33
CA ALA A 373 7.33 -5.85 24.09
C ALA A 373 7.11 -4.61 23.21
N PHE A 374 8.09 -4.21 22.37
CA PHE A 374 7.92 -3.11 21.43
C PHE A 374 6.88 -3.41 20.34
N LEU A 375 6.81 -4.64 19.81
CA LEU A 375 5.79 -5.05 18.88
C LEU A 375 4.38 -4.98 19.48
N SER A 376 4.22 -5.36 20.76
CA SER A 376 2.94 -5.26 21.47
C SER A 376 2.51 -3.79 21.67
N ILE A 377 3.45 -2.89 21.98
CA ILE A 377 3.20 -1.44 22.04
C ILE A 377 2.82 -0.91 20.67
N LEU A 378 3.53 -1.33 19.61
CA LEU A 378 3.23 -0.98 18.24
C LEU A 378 1.81 -1.40 17.84
N CYS A 379 1.41 -2.65 18.15
CA CYS A 379 0.05 -3.13 17.93
C CYS A 379 -0.98 -2.23 18.63
N LEU A 380 -0.74 -1.84 19.88
CA LEU A 380 -1.62 -0.94 20.63
C LEU A 380 -1.79 0.41 19.93
N GLN A 381 -0.68 1.02 19.48
CA GLN A 381 -0.66 2.34 18.82
C GLN A 381 -1.31 2.33 17.44
N LEU A 382 -1.19 1.23 16.70
CA LEU A 382 -1.76 1.05 15.37
C LEU A 382 -3.22 0.59 15.37
N GLY A 383 -3.76 0.23 16.54
CA GLY A 383 -5.12 -0.28 16.63
C GLY A 383 -5.25 -1.77 16.29
N PHE A 384 -4.15 -2.53 16.34
CA PHE A 384 -4.18 -3.99 16.23
C PHE A 384 -4.39 -4.66 17.58
N SER A 385 -4.80 -5.90 17.56
CA SER A 385 -4.85 -6.76 18.73
C SER A 385 -3.43 -7.07 19.22
N ALA A 386 -3.26 -7.24 20.51
CA ALA A 386 -1.98 -7.66 21.07
C ALA A 386 -1.55 -8.98 20.40
N ASN A 387 -0.26 -9.12 20.14
CA ASN A 387 0.32 -10.30 19.49
C ASN A 387 -0.02 -10.50 17.99
N THR A 388 -0.67 -9.54 17.32
CA THR A 388 -0.81 -9.59 15.85
C THR A 388 0.58 -9.68 15.19
N PHE A 389 1.56 -8.97 15.73
CA PHE A 389 2.96 -9.07 15.37
C PHE A 389 3.76 -9.57 16.57
N SER A 390 4.22 -10.83 16.53
CA SER A 390 4.99 -11.44 17.62
C SER A 390 5.94 -12.47 17.05
N PHE A 391 7.09 -12.64 17.69
CA PHE A 391 8.03 -13.73 17.41
C PHE A 391 7.73 -15.00 18.21
N ASP A 392 6.76 -14.94 19.13
CA ASP A 392 6.38 -16.11 19.91
C ASP A 392 5.42 -16.99 19.12
N GLU A 393 5.67 -18.30 19.09
CA GLU A 393 4.73 -19.27 18.57
C GLU A 393 3.52 -19.35 19.52
N HIS A 394 2.35 -18.96 19.04
CA HIS A 394 1.11 -19.14 19.78
C HIS A 394 0.69 -20.62 19.70
N GLY A 395 1.33 -21.46 20.51
CA GLY A 395 1.02 -22.87 20.63
C GLY A 395 -0.21 -23.11 21.50
N GLY A 396 -1.32 -23.50 20.89
CA GLY A 396 -2.53 -23.99 21.55
C GLY A 396 -3.67 -24.11 20.56
N LEU A 397 -4.47 -25.16 20.66
CA LEU A 397 -5.75 -25.28 19.95
C LEU A 397 -6.70 -24.23 20.54
N LYS A 398 -6.94 -23.14 19.81
CA LYS A 398 -7.92 -22.10 20.17
C LYS A 398 -9.24 -22.39 19.44
N THR A 399 -10.36 -22.10 20.08
CA THR A 399 -11.67 -22.13 19.42
C THR A 399 -11.81 -20.93 18.48
N ALA A 400 -12.62 -21.05 17.42
CA ALA A 400 -12.87 -19.94 16.51
C ALA A 400 -13.39 -18.68 17.25
N THR A 401 -14.23 -18.84 18.25
CA THR A 401 -14.74 -17.73 19.07
C THR A 401 -13.64 -17.04 19.87
N GLU A 402 -12.67 -17.77 20.39
CA GLU A 402 -11.51 -17.19 21.08
C GLU A 402 -10.64 -16.39 20.13
N VAL A 403 -10.39 -16.92 18.91
CA VAL A 403 -9.62 -16.23 17.86
C VAL A 403 -10.32 -14.92 17.45
N VAL A 404 -11.64 -14.95 17.24
CA VAL A 404 -12.42 -13.74 16.88
C VAL A 404 -12.39 -12.72 18.04
N SER A 405 -12.55 -13.17 19.27
CA SER A 405 -12.50 -12.30 20.45
C SER A 405 -11.12 -11.66 20.62
N GLU A 406 -10.05 -12.45 20.45
CA GLU A 406 -8.67 -12.00 20.55
C GLU A 406 -8.31 -10.98 19.47
N ASN A 407 -8.82 -11.17 18.24
CA ASN A 407 -8.55 -10.28 17.11
C ASN A 407 -9.58 -9.17 16.92
N SER A 408 -10.50 -8.99 17.84
CA SER A 408 -11.62 -8.04 17.73
C SER A 408 -11.17 -6.58 17.47
N LYS A 409 -10.04 -6.16 18.03
CA LYS A 409 -9.47 -4.82 17.82
C LYS A 409 -8.92 -4.65 16.40
N THR A 410 -8.22 -5.64 15.88
CA THR A 410 -7.72 -5.68 14.49
C THR A 410 -8.90 -5.60 13.51
N PHE A 411 -9.95 -6.40 13.73
CA PHE A 411 -11.17 -6.37 12.90
C PHE A 411 -11.86 -5.01 12.91
N LYS A 412 -11.90 -4.34 14.06
CA LYS A 412 -12.44 -2.98 14.14
C LYS A 412 -11.62 -2.00 13.30
N THR A 413 -10.30 -2.08 13.33
CA THR A 413 -9.41 -1.24 12.53
C THR A 413 -9.60 -1.50 11.03
N ILE A 414 -9.64 -2.76 10.60
CA ILE A 414 -9.91 -3.15 9.22
C ILE A 414 -11.25 -2.57 8.77
N ARG A 415 -12.31 -2.74 9.54
CA ARG A 415 -13.65 -2.22 9.24
C ARG A 415 -13.65 -0.70 9.09
N THR A 416 -12.89 0.01 9.91
CA THR A 416 -12.79 1.47 9.83
C THR A 416 -12.11 1.91 8.54
N VAL A 417 -11.07 1.19 8.07
CA VAL A 417 -10.42 1.45 6.78
C VAL A 417 -11.36 1.14 5.62
N LYS A 418 -12.06 -0.02 5.65
CA LYS A 418 -13.08 -0.40 4.65
C LYS A 418 -14.16 0.67 4.51
N ASN A 419 -14.67 1.21 5.62
CA ASN A 419 -15.68 2.27 5.62
C ASN A 419 -15.20 3.59 4.98
N GLN A 420 -13.89 3.89 5.06
CA GLN A 420 -13.32 5.05 4.37
C GLN A 420 -13.03 4.78 2.89
N LEU A 421 -12.76 3.54 2.53
CA LEU A 421 -12.44 3.15 1.16
C LEU A 421 -13.69 3.00 0.29
N ALA A 422 -14.78 2.46 0.82
CA ALA A 422 -16.02 2.21 0.07
C ALA A 422 -16.52 3.43 -0.71
N PRO A 423 -16.73 4.61 -0.10
CA PRO A 423 -17.22 5.79 -0.84
C PRO A 423 -16.23 6.29 -1.91
N VAL A 424 -14.94 6.04 -1.73
CA VAL A 424 -13.91 6.38 -2.73
C VAL A 424 -14.05 5.48 -3.97
N LEU A 425 -14.26 4.19 -3.77
CA LEU A 425 -14.48 3.23 -4.86
C LEU A 425 -15.81 3.46 -5.55
N GLU A 426 -16.89 3.75 -4.81
CA GLU A 426 -18.17 4.14 -5.38
C GLU A 426 -18.04 5.38 -6.28
N LYS A 427 -17.34 6.41 -5.80
CA LYS A 427 -17.08 7.62 -6.59
C LYS A 427 -16.23 7.32 -7.83
N MET A 428 -15.20 6.48 -7.71
CA MET A 428 -14.39 6.04 -8.84
C MET A 428 -15.25 5.38 -9.93
N VAL A 429 -16.13 4.46 -9.55
CA VAL A 429 -17.02 3.74 -10.49
C VAL A 429 -18.00 4.71 -11.15
N ARG A 430 -18.60 5.63 -10.40
CA ARG A 430 -19.45 6.70 -10.98
C ARG A 430 -18.66 7.51 -12.00
N THR A 431 -17.42 7.88 -11.68
CA THR A 431 -16.55 8.62 -12.61
C THR A 431 -16.21 7.79 -13.86
N ILE A 432 -16.02 6.46 -13.75
CA ILE A 432 -15.83 5.57 -14.91
C ILE A 432 -17.04 5.66 -15.85
N ILE A 433 -18.25 5.56 -15.30
CA ILE A 433 -19.49 5.60 -16.07
C ILE A 433 -19.68 6.99 -16.71
N ASP A 434 -19.44 8.06 -15.97
CA ASP A 434 -19.58 9.44 -16.44
C ASP A 434 -18.59 9.76 -17.57
N VAL A 435 -17.32 9.35 -17.43
CA VAL A 435 -16.29 9.52 -18.45
C VAL A 435 -16.62 8.67 -19.70
N ALA A 436 -17.07 7.43 -19.52
CA ALA A 436 -17.49 6.58 -20.63
C ALA A 436 -18.70 7.16 -21.38
N ALA A 437 -19.67 7.70 -20.65
CA ALA A 437 -20.82 8.38 -21.23
C ALA A 437 -20.42 9.64 -22.01
N LEU A 438 -19.50 10.44 -21.46
CA LEU A 438 -18.96 11.65 -22.08
C LEU A 438 -18.28 11.36 -23.43
N TYR A 439 -17.46 10.31 -23.49
CA TYR A 439 -16.77 9.91 -24.71
C TYR A 439 -17.60 9.04 -25.65
N GLY A 440 -18.89 8.81 -25.34
CA GLY A 440 -19.80 8.03 -26.17
C GLY A 440 -19.42 6.55 -26.30
N VAL A 441 -18.80 6.00 -25.26
CA VAL A 441 -18.42 4.57 -25.23
C VAL A 441 -19.67 3.70 -25.34
N THR A 442 -19.57 2.64 -26.13
CA THR A 442 -20.63 1.65 -26.33
C THR A 442 -20.21 0.29 -25.81
N TRP A 443 -21.11 -0.41 -25.16
CA TRP A 443 -20.94 -1.76 -24.65
C TRP A 443 -22.04 -2.67 -25.19
N GLN A 444 -21.67 -3.78 -25.85
CA GLN A 444 -22.62 -4.71 -26.48
C GLN A 444 -23.66 -4.04 -27.39
N GLY A 445 -23.23 -2.98 -28.12
CA GLY A 445 -24.07 -2.23 -29.03
C GLY A 445 -25.00 -1.19 -28.39
N GLN A 446 -24.93 -0.99 -27.07
CA GLN A 446 -25.66 0.03 -26.34
C GLN A 446 -24.70 1.11 -25.82
N SER A 447 -25.14 2.37 -25.83
CA SER A 447 -24.37 3.46 -25.25
C SER A 447 -24.36 3.35 -23.71
N VAL A 448 -23.19 3.51 -23.09
CA VAL A 448 -23.06 3.54 -21.63
C VAL A 448 -23.94 4.64 -21.02
N ALA A 449 -24.07 5.79 -21.71
CA ALA A 449 -24.99 6.86 -21.30
C ALA A 449 -26.45 6.38 -21.24
N ALA A 450 -26.89 5.56 -22.20
CA ALA A 450 -28.24 4.99 -22.21
C ALA A 450 -28.43 3.93 -21.11
N LEU A 451 -27.42 3.12 -20.85
CA LEU A 451 -27.43 2.14 -19.76
C LEU A 451 -27.54 2.81 -18.38
N ALA A 452 -26.88 3.94 -18.19
CA ALA A 452 -26.89 4.69 -16.94
C ALA A 452 -28.11 5.61 -16.74
N ALA A 453 -28.86 5.93 -17.82
CA ALA A 453 -29.94 6.94 -17.80
C ALA A 453 -31.09 6.62 -16.83
N GLY A 454 -31.33 5.32 -16.54
CA GLY A 454 -32.37 4.87 -15.59
C GLY A 454 -31.98 5.01 -14.11
N GLY A 455 -30.78 5.48 -13.82
CA GLY A 455 -30.16 5.47 -12.49
C GLY A 455 -29.60 4.10 -12.13
N TYR A 456 -28.59 4.11 -11.28
CA TYR A 456 -27.88 2.91 -10.83
C TYR A 456 -27.35 3.10 -9.41
N GLU A 457 -27.12 2.00 -8.74
CA GLU A 457 -26.47 1.93 -7.44
C GLU A 457 -25.13 1.20 -7.57
N VAL A 458 -24.10 1.72 -6.91
CA VAL A 458 -22.78 1.09 -6.82
C VAL A 458 -22.65 0.46 -5.44
N LYS A 459 -22.29 -0.81 -5.38
CA LYS A 459 -22.08 -1.55 -4.15
C LYS A 459 -20.68 -2.12 -4.13
N VAL A 460 -19.90 -1.78 -3.10
CA VAL A 460 -18.59 -2.37 -2.83
C VAL A 460 -18.75 -3.45 -1.77
N THR A 461 -18.41 -4.67 -2.11
CA THR A 461 -18.43 -5.81 -1.19
C THR A 461 -16.98 -6.14 -0.82
N PHE A 462 -16.68 -6.16 0.46
CA PHE A 462 -15.38 -6.57 0.98
C PHE A 462 -15.45 -8.01 1.46
N ASP A 463 -14.34 -8.72 1.35
CA ASP A 463 -14.19 -10.04 1.94
C ASP A 463 -14.25 -9.95 3.47
N ASP A 464 -15.28 -10.53 4.04
CA ASP A 464 -15.47 -10.64 5.48
C ASP A 464 -15.12 -12.03 6.04
N SER A 465 -14.56 -12.92 5.22
CA SER A 465 -14.23 -14.31 5.60
C SER A 465 -13.27 -14.41 6.79
N VAL A 466 -12.38 -13.43 6.93
CA VAL A 466 -11.42 -13.35 8.04
C VAL A 466 -12.08 -12.86 9.35
N THR A 467 -13.20 -12.14 9.26
CA THR A 467 -13.86 -11.50 10.42
C THR A 467 -15.00 -12.31 11.00
N GLN A 468 -15.50 -13.31 10.28
CA GLN A 468 -16.64 -14.12 10.71
C GLN A 468 -16.31 -15.61 10.56
N ASP A 469 -16.58 -16.37 11.61
CA ASP A 469 -16.51 -17.82 11.55
C ASP A 469 -17.60 -18.33 10.60
N ARG A 470 -17.20 -18.84 9.43
CA ARG A 470 -18.09 -19.40 8.41
C ARG A 470 -19.04 -20.44 9.00
N GLN A 471 -18.56 -21.21 9.98
CA GLN A 471 -19.38 -22.22 10.67
C GLN A 471 -20.50 -21.57 11.49
N THR A 472 -20.22 -20.46 12.16
CA THR A 472 -21.22 -19.70 12.92
C THR A 472 -22.29 -19.11 12.00
N ASN A 473 -21.88 -18.50 10.89
CA ASN A 473 -22.79 -17.94 9.90
C ASN A 473 -23.67 -19.01 9.23
N LEU A 474 -23.09 -20.16 8.86
CA LEU A 474 -23.84 -21.29 8.32
C LEU A 474 -24.87 -21.83 9.35
N ASN A 475 -24.48 -21.93 10.62
CA ASN A 475 -25.38 -22.37 11.69
C ASN A 475 -26.53 -21.37 11.89
N GLU A 476 -26.24 -20.05 11.87
CA GLU A 476 -27.28 -19.01 11.90
C GLU A 476 -28.20 -19.11 10.69
N GLY A 477 -27.65 -19.30 9.48
CA GLY A 477 -28.41 -19.48 8.26
C GLY A 477 -29.33 -20.70 8.34
N VAL A 478 -28.84 -21.84 8.82
CA VAL A 478 -29.66 -23.05 9.06
C VAL A 478 -30.75 -22.78 10.09
N MET A 479 -30.49 -22.06 11.17
CA MET A 479 -31.49 -21.68 12.17
C MET A 479 -32.54 -20.74 11.57
N LEU A 480 -32.14 -19.76 10.74
CA LEU A 480 -33.07 -18.84 10.07
C LEU A 480 -33.99 -19.58 9.07
N VAL A 481 -33.44 -20.54 8.32
CA VAL A 481 -34.24 -21.43 7.44
C VAL A 481 -35.16 -22.29 8.25
N GLY A 482 -34.71 -22.89 9.36
CA GLY A 482 -35.52 -23.70 10.27
C GLY A 482 -36.65 -22.91 10.93
N ALA A 483 -36.40 -21.63 11.25
CA ALA A 483 -37.40 -20.70 11.79
C ALA A 483 -38.38 -20.14 10.72
N GLY A 484 -38.16 -20.44 9.44
CA GLY A 484 -38.96 -19.91 8.33
C GLY A 484 -38.74 -18.43 8.02
N LEU A 485 -37.66 -17.84 8.52
CA LEU A 485 -37.29 -16.44 8.32
C LEU A 485 -36.42 -16.22 7.07
N LEU A 486 -35.77 -17.28 6.57
CA LEU A 486 -34.96 -17.28 5.37
C LEU A 486 -35.45 -18.40 4.43
N SER A 487 -35.58 -18.11 3.13
CA SER A 487 -35.94 -19.13 2.15
C SER A 487 -34.77 -20.07 1.87
N LYS A 488 -35.08 -21.34 1.51
CA LYS A 488 -34.05 -22.32 1.13
C LYS A 488 -33.26 -21.86 -0.10
N LEU A 489 -33.91 -21.18 -1.05
CA LEU A 489 -33.24 -20.62 -2.23
C LEU A 489 -32.25 -19.55 -1.80
N THR A 490 -32.68 -18.59 -0.99
CA THR A 490 -31.80 -17.53 -0.47
C THR A 490 -30.64 -18.11 0.33
N PHE A 491 -30.85 -19.15 1.15
CA PHE A 491 -29.75 -19.81 1.87
C PHE A 491 -28.75 -20.48 0.94
N LEU A 492 -29.20 -21.06 -0.17
CA LEU A 492 -28.27 -21.67 -1.14
C LEU A 492 -27.48 -20.64 -1.92
N THR A 493 -28.06 -19.47 -2.21
CA THR A 493 -27.40 -18.39 -3.00
C THR A 493 -26.64 -17.39 -2.13
N ASP A 494 -26.99 -17.22 -0.86
CA ASP A 494 -26.34 -16.26 0.04
C ASP A 494 -24.92 -16.71 0.39
N ARG A 495 -23.93 -15.84 0.17
CA ARG A 495 -22.52 -16.13 0.47
C ARG A 495 -22.17 -15.96 1.95
N LYS A 496 -22.97 -15.19 2.70
CA LYS A 496 -22.72 -14.88 4.11
C LYS A 496 -23.32 -15.94 5.04
N TYR A 497 -24.61 -16.20 4.90
CA TYR A 497 -25.36 -17.12 5.76
C TYR A 497 -25.61 -18.47 5.11
N GLY A 498 -25.16 -18.68 3.89
CA GLY A 498 -25.46 -19.84 3.07
C GLY A 498 -24.27 -20.47 2.38
N ILE A 499 -24.53 -21.15 1.27
CA ILE A 499 -23.55 -21.96 0.53
C ILE A 499 -22.87 -21.15 -0.58
N GLY A 500 -23.56 -20.12 -1.14
CA GLY A 500 -23.02 -19.24 -2.18
C GLY A 500 -23.08 -19.82 -3.59
N LEU A 501 -24.07 -20.66 -3.88
CA LEU A 501 -24.33 -21.18 -5.23
C LEU A 501 -24.93 -20.09 -6.13
N THR A 502 -24.72 -20.21 -7.43
CA THR A 502 -25.49 -19.41 -8.40
C THR A 502 -26.97 -19.75 -8.34
N GLU A 503 -27.84 -18.83 -8.77
CA GLU A 503 -29.29 -19.07 -8.72
C GLU A 503 -29.70 -20.30 -9.53
N ALA A 504 -29.06 -20.54 -10.67
CA ALA A 504 -29.31 -21.72 -11.50
C ALA A 504 -28.91 -23.03 -10.79
N GLU A 505 -27.74 -23.08 -10.16
CA GLU A 505 -27.27 -24.22 -9.36
C GLU A 505 -28.14 -24.45 -8.13
N ALA A 506 -28.55 -23.36 -7.46
CA ALA A 506 -29.42 -23.43 -6.29
C ALA A 506 -30.83 -23.97 -6.65
N GLN A 507 -31.39 -23.58 -7.81
CA GLN A 507 -32.65 -24.14 -8.29
C GLN A 507 -32.54 -25.62 -8.68
N GLU A 508 -31.43 -26.02 -9.28
CA GLU A 508 -31.16 -27.42 -9.63
C GLU A 508 -31.02 -28.28 -8.36
N GLU A 509 -30.30 -27.77 -7.37
CA GLU A 509 -30.11 -28.44 -6.08
C GLU A 509 -31.46 -28.59 -5.31
N LEU A 510 -32.31 -27.55 -5.33
CA LEU A 510 -33.65 -27.64 -4.75
C LEU A 510 -34.52 -28.68 -5.45
N LYS A 511 -34.44 -28.85 -6.78
CA LYS A 511 -35.11 -29.90 -7.53
C LYS A 511 -34.56 -31.28 -7.13
N ARG A 512 -33.27 -31.43 -6.93
CA ARG A 512 -32.63 -32.66 -6.49
C ARG A 512 -33.08 -33.06 -5.09
N ILE A 513 -33.07 -32.10 -4.13
CA ILE A 513 -33.58 -32.29 -2.77
C ILE A 513 -35.06 -32.73 -2.78
N ALA A 514 -35.91 -32.11 -3.63
CA ALA A 514 -37.31 -32.47 -3.76
C ALA A 514 -37.50 -33.87 -4.31
N SER A 515 -36.69 -34.30 -5.28
CA SER A 515 -36.73 -35.65 -5.85
C SER A 515 -36.31 -36.71 -4.83
N GLU A 516 -35.27 -36.46 -4.03
CA GLU A 516 -34.82 -37.35 -2.95
C GLU A 516 -35.86 -37.47 -1.84
N ALA A 517 -36.51 -36.38 -1.46
CA ALA A 517 -37.59 -36.38 -0.48
C ALA A 517 -38.84 -37.16 -0.98
N SER A 518 -39.11 -37.15 -2.28
CA SER A 518 -40.22 -37.95 -2.86
C SER A 518 -39.87 -39.44 -2.92
N MET A 519 -38.62 -39.79 -3.27
CA MET A 519 -38.13 -41.17 -3.25
C MET A 519 -38.14 -41.77 -1.83
N SER A 520 -37.70 -41.02 -0.84
CA SER A 520 -37.70 -41.48 0.55
C SER A 520 -39.13 -41.68 1.11
N ARG A 521 -40.12 -40.90 0.66
CA ARG A 521 -41.53 -41.10 1.00
C ARG A 521 -42.11 -42.36 0.34
N SER A 522 -41.81 -42.59 -0.95
CA SER A 522 -42.26 -43.79 -1.66
C SER A 522 -41.67 -45.06 -1.06
N MET A 523 -40.37 -45.08 -0.69
CA MET A 523 -39.74 -46.19 0.01
C MET A 523 -40.33 -46.41 1.42
N GLY A 524 -40.68 -45.33 2.14
CA GLY A 524 -41.31 -45.42 3.45
C GLY A 524 -42.77 -45.97 3.38
N GLU A 525 -43.49 -45.64 2.31
CA GLU A 525 -44.84 -46.20 2.06
C GLU A 525 -44.77 -47.67 1.61
N GLU A 526 -43.83 -48.07 0.77
CA GLU A 526 -43.61 -49.47 0.41
C GLU A 526 -43.23 -50.34 1.63
N VAL A 527 -42.33 -49.87 2.48
CA VAL A 527 -41.96 -50.58 3.72
C VAL A 527 -43.12 -50.65 4.71
N ALA A 528 -43.97 -49.60 4.78
CA ALA A 528 -45.18 -49.63 5.64
C ALA A 528 -46.23 -50.59 5.10
N VAL A 529 -46.43 -50.71 3.78
CA VAL A 529 -47.38 -51.65 3.18
C VAL A 529 -46.89 -53.10 3.36
N ASP A 530 -45.60 -53.35 3.30
CA ASP A 530 -45.05 -54.69 3.53
C ASP A 530 -45.06 -55.12 5.02
N MET A 531 -45.01 -54.17 5.96
CA MET A 531 -45.11 -54.47 7.41
C MET A 531 -46.53 -54.62 7.93
N PHE A 532 -47.56 -54.12 7.25
CA PHE A 532 -48.95 -54.19 7.69
C PHE A 532 -49.87 -54.98 6.75
N GLY A 533 -49.34 -55.57 5.67
CA GLY A 533 -50.13 -56.34 4.67
C GLY A 533 -50.10 -57.85 4.85
N GLY A 534 -50.02 -58.37 6.07
CA GLY A 534 -50.01 -59.79 6.34
C GLY A 534 -50.85 -60.21 7.53
N VAL A 535 -52.18 -59.96 7.46
CA VAL A 535 -53.13 -60.70 8.28
C VAL A 535 -54.38 -60.88 7.44
N GLU A 536 -54.51 -61.99 6.77
CA GLU A 536 -55.78 -62.76 6.60
C GLU A 536 -55.57 -64.18 7.11
#